data_b1a6fd1a90f02a3784575fc104166a47
#
_entry.id   b1a6fd1a90f02a3784575fc104166a47
#
_cell.length_a   1.000
_cell.length_b   1.000
_cell.length_c   1.000
_cell.angle_alpha   90.00
_cell.angle_beta   90.00
_cell.angle_gamma   90.00
#
_symmetry.space_group_name_H-M   'P 1'
#
loop_
_entity.id
_entity.type
_entity.pdbx_description
1 polymer ?
#
loop_
_entity_poly.entity_id
_entity_poly.type
_entity_poly.pdbx_seq_one_letter_code
_entity_poly.pdbx_strand_id
1 'polypeptide(L)'
;MYRKLLIIISIAISLLVGCSSSELIVPLEELGMASILAFDYIDEDTTKLSVAVPQFMPGIGQKTDIYDVNTDLVSEGLLHIERQSDKKVILNQLQVVLINEEFAQNGDVQSVIEYLYRKSEVGGKVLVAIVKGYGEEMLKSDYPDKPSINIYLNDLLQPNINTAFNPNTNLHDFIYTLTNPVYDSIIPVLEKKDSKVEIEGVALFKNKTMLEIIKPNDALIIQALQGKKELSPLILELKHKENKEKILLDLIQSKVKIKSNKDLKSPKLDIYLKIKGTLSEYKGKRRNNLNTHEKLSQLEHDINKQLEQEIQQLIEKTQRLEIDPIGLSENFRMYYKGKWNDQLTNSVVSKLQVDIRVETSIISTGILE
;
A
#
# COMPACT_ATOMS: atom_id res chain seq x y z
N MET A 1 -23.63 -65.18 10.97
CA MET A 1 -23.36 -64.28 9.84
C MET A 1 -24.22 -63.00 9.93
N TYR A 2 -25.52 -63.08 10.12
CA TYR A 2 -26.44 -61.92 10.19
C TYR A 2 -26.14 -60.89 11.31
N ARG A 3 -25.69 -61.33 12.49
CA ARG A 3 -25.39 -60.40 13.61
C ARG A 3 -24.20 -59.47 13.31
N LYS A 4 -23.17 -59.95 12.60
CA LYS A 4 -22.02 -59.12 12.19
C LYS A 4 -22.43 -58.15 11.10
N LEU A 5 -23.33 -58.54 10.19
CA LEU A 5 -23.87 -57.68 9.15
C LEU A 5 -24.72 -56.53 9.74
N LEU A 6 -25.56 -56.78 10.72
CA LEU A 6 -26.36 -55.79 11.44
C LEU A 6 -25.52 -54.76 12.19
N ILE A 7 -24.39 -55.19 12.77
CA ILE A 7 -23.46 -54.31 13.45
C ILE A 7 -22.76 -53.38 12.44
N ILE A 8 -22.35 -53.90 11.29
CA ILE A 8 -21.71 -53.12 10.23
C ILE A 8 -22.68 -52.10 9.63
N ILE A 9 -23.93 -52.50 9.43
CA ILE A 9 -25.00 -51.59 8.93
C ILE A 9 -25.32 -50.49 9.98
N SER A 10 -25.36 -50.84 11.27
CA SER A 10 -25.60 -49.85 12.33
C SER A 10 -24.43 -48.82 12.43
N ILE A 11 -23.20 -49.28 12.29
CA ILE A 11 -22.02 -48.38 12.26
C ILE A 11 -22.01 -47.52 11.00
N ALA A 12 -22.37 -48.06 9.83
CA ALA A 12 -22.47 -47.35 8.58
C ALA A 12 -23.55 -46.25 8.64
N ILE A 13 -24.71 -46.53 9.27
CA ILE A 13 -25.79 -45.55 9.47
C ILE A 13 -25.38 -44.46 10.46
N SER A 14 -24.61 -44.80 11.52
CA SER A 14 -24.09 -43.78 12.45
C SER A 14 -23.05 -42.85 11.83
N LEU A 15 -22.31 -43.31 10.82
CA LEU A 15 -21.34 -42.50 10.07
C LEU A 15 -22.02 -41.62 9.02
N LEU A 16 -23.28 -41.88 8.66
CA LEU A 16 -24.07 -41.07 7.73
C LEU A 16 -24.83 -39.91 8.43
N VAL A 17 -24.85 -39.86 9.77
CA VAL A 17 -25.32 -38.70 10.53
C VAL A 17 -24.22 -37.64 10.52
N GLY A 18 -23.83 -37.23 9.32
CA GLY A 18 -22.94 -36.10 9.10
C GLY A 18 -23.58 -34.84 9.59
N CYS A 19 -22.78 -33.94 10.15
CA CYS A 19 -23.14 -32.63 10.64
C CYS A 19 -24.05 -31.89 9.65
N SER A 20 -25.34 -31.89 9.89
CA SER A 20 -26.21 -30.88 9.37
C SER A 20 -26.07 -29.69 10.29
N SER A 21 -25.04 -28.85 10.05
CA SER A 21 -25.04 -27.49 10.55
C SER A 21 -26.25 -26.83 9.89
N SER A 22 -27.32 -26.62 10.67
CA SER A 22 -28.41 -25.75 10.27
C SER A 22 -27.92 -24.29 10.33
N GLU A 23 -26.92 -23.96 9.53
CA GLU A 23 -26.67 -22.57 9.20
C GLU A 23 -27.93 -22.09 8.46
N LEU A 24 -28.62 -21.12 9.04
CA LEU A 24 -29.66 -20.39 8.34
C LEU A 24 -29.06 -19.85 7.05
N ILE A 25 -29.37 -20.50 5.94
CA ILE A 25 -28.93 -20.03 4.60
C ILE A 25 -29.74 -18.75 4.36
N VAL A 26 -29.10 -17.61 4.60
CA VAL A 26 -29.68 -16.30 4.28
C VAL A 26 -29.62 -16.17 2.75
N PRO A 27 -30.75 -15.91 2.07
CA PRO A 27 -30.77 -15.66 0.64
C PRO A 27 -29.83 -14.53 0.25
N LEU A 28 -29.21 -14.62 -0.92
CA LEU A 28 -28.23 -13.64 -1.38
C LEU A 28 -28.81 -12.22 -1.48
N GLU A 29 -30.11 -12.14 -1.79
CA GLU A 29 -30.85 -10.88 -1.91
C GLU A 29 -31.00 -10.15 -0.55
N GLU A 30 -30.92 -10.88 0.56
CA GLU A 30 -31.02 -10.34 1.92
C GLU A 30 -29.63 -9.96 2.48
N LEU A 31 -28.54 -10.14 1.69
CA LEU A 31 -27.19 -9.80 2.09
C LEU A 31 -26.77 -8.44 1.52
N GLY A 32 -26.30 -7.56 2.39
CA GLY A 32 -25.62 -6.32 2.04
C GLY A 32 -24.11 -6.56 2.07
N MET A 33 -23.49 -6.71 0.89
CA MET A 33 -22.05 -6.98 0.80
C MET A 33 -21.27 -5.68 0.91
N ALA A 34 -20.68 -5.40 2.06
CA ALA A 34 -19.82 -4.26 2.26
C ALA A 34 -18.59 -4.36 1.35
N SER A 35 -18.31 -3.31 0.60
CA SER A 35 -17.17 -3.23 -0.32
C SER A 35 -16.06 -2.31 0.17
N ILE A 36 -16.42 -1.27 0.94
CA ILE A 36 -15.48 -0.34 1.56
C ILE A 36 -15.85 -0.10 3.00
N LEU A 37 -14.87 -0.08 3.89
CA LEU A 37 -14.96 0.45 5.24
C LEU A 37 -14.10 1.71 5.31
N ALA A 38 -14.60 2.77 5.97
CA ALA A 38 -13.84 3.96 6.29
C ALA A 38 -13.87 4.22 7.79
N PHE A 39 -12.71 4.56 8.34
CA PHE A 39 -12.49 4.86 9.76
C PHE A 39 -11.99 6.29 9.90
N ASP A 40 -12.83 7.15 10.47
CA ASP A 40 -12.52 8.55 10.70
C ASP A 40 -12.38 8.83 12.21
N TYR A 41 -11.35 9.57 12.58
CA TYR A 41 -11.10 9.96 13.96
C TYR A 41 -12.16 10.94 14.47
N ILE A 42 -12.69 10.72 15.67
CA ILE A 42 -13.56 11.65 16.38
C ILE A 42 -12.84 12.12 17.65
N ASP A 43 -12.44 11.19 18.50
CA ASP A 43 -11.66 11.43 19.72
C ASP A 43 -10.90 10.13 20.09
N GLU A 44 -10.24 10.13 21.29
CA GLU A 44 -9.41 9.00 21.73
C GLU A 44 -10.18 7.67 21.85
N ASP A 45 -11.47 7.74 22.20
CA ASP A 45 -12.33 6.56 22.45
C ASP A 45 -13.31 6.30 21.31
N THR A 46 -13.53 7.27 20.42
CA THR A 46 -14.61 7.22 19.42
C THR A 46 -14.09 7.34 18.02
N THR A 47 -14.53 6.41 17.17
CA THR A 47 -14.24 6.39 15.73
C THR A 47 -15.54 6.44 14.95
N LYS A 48 -15.61 7.20 13.88
CA LYS A 48 -16.71 7.09 12.92
C LYS A 48 -16.40 5.97 11.95
N LEU A 49 -17.23 4.93 11.94
CA LEU A 49 -17.22 3.85 10.97
C LEU A 49 -18.23 4.16 9.87
N SER A 50 -17.76 4.24 8.62
CA SER A 50 -18.63 4.33 7.44
C SER A 50 -18.48 3.08 6.58
N VAL A 51 -19.62 2.57 6.08
CA VAL A 51 -19.68 1.33 5.29
C VAL A 51 -20.36 1.59 3.96
N ALA A 52 -19.70 1.24 2.88
CA ALA A 52 -20.25 1.31 1.52
C ALA A 52 -20.79 -0.07 1.10
N VAL A 53 -22.08 -0.14 0.79
CA VAL A 53 -22.78 -1.34 0.37
C VAL A 53 -23.34 -1.12 -1.05
N PRO A 54 -22.69 -1.66 -2.09
CA PRO A 54 -23.22 -1.59 -3.45
C PRO A 54 -24.56 -2.34 -3.59
N GLN A 55 -25.51 -1.68 -4.24
CA GLN A 55 -26.81 -2.23 -4.57
C GLN A 55 -26.98 -2.27 -6.08
N PHE A 56 -27.40 -3.40 -6.59
CA PHE A 56 -27.80 -3.51 -7.98
C PHE A 56 -29.31 -3.31 -8.12
N MET A 57 -29.72 -2.26 -8.82
CA MET A 57 -31.13 -1.98 -9.10
C MET A 57 -31.40 -2.19 -10.59
N PRO A 58 -32.28 -3.15 -10.96
CA PRO A 58 -32.65 -3.35 -12.36
C PRO A 58 -33.19 -2.05 -12.96
N GLY A 59 -32.65 -1.62 -14.10
CA GLY A 59 -33.07 -0.40 -14.83
C GLY A 59 -32.47 0.94 -14.34
N ILE A 60 -31.86 0.99 -13.14
CA ILE A 60 -31.23 2.20 -12.61
C ILE A 60 -29.69 2.06 -12.59
N GLY A 61 -29.17 0.84 -12.64
CA GLY A 61 -27.75 0.56 -12.54
C GLY A 61 -27.31 0.31 -11.09
N GLN A 62 -26.01 0.51 -10.84
CA GLN A 62 -25.40 0.30 -9.54
C GLN A 62 -25.51 1.57 -8.70
N LYS A 63 -26.15 1.49 -7.54
CA LYS A 63 -26.17 2.52 -6.49
C LYS A 63 -25.35 2.00 -5.31
N THR A 64 -24.68 2.86 -4.57
CA THR A 64 -23.99 2.49 -3.33
C THR A 64 -24.67 3.18 -2.17
N ASP A 65 -25.16 2.39 -1.22
CA ASP A 65 -25.69 2.93 0.04
C ASP A 65 -24.53 3.10 1.01
N ILE A 66 -24.50 4.25 1.69
CA ILE A 66 -23.47 4.57 2.68
C ILE A 66 -24.14 4.67 4.04
N TYR A 67 -23.70 3.83 4.95
CA TYR A 67 -24.11 3.83 6.35
C TYR A 67 -22.95 4.34 7.20
N ASP A 68 -23.24 5.09 8.26
CA ASP A 68 -22.24 5.57 9.19
C ASP A 68 -22.73 5.53 10.65
N VAL A 69 -21.77 5.35 11.57
CA VAL A 69 -22.03 5.31 13.00
C VAL A 69 -20.76 5.70 13.77
N ASN A 70 -20.95 6.36 14.90
CA ASN A 70 -19.87 6.55 15.86
C ASN A 70 -19.81 5.33 16.78
N THR A 71 -18.63 4.78 16.99
CA THR A 71 -18.40 3.55 17.77
C THR A 71 -16.98 3.54 18.35
N ASP A 72 -16.80 2.82 19.43
CA ASP A 72 -15.50 2.48 20.02
C ASP A 72 -15.01 1.09 19.57
N LEU A 73 -15.94 0.22 19.14
CA LEU A 73 -15.62 -1.13 18.66
C LEU A 73 -16.14 -1.38 17.25
N VAL A 74 -15.28 -1.86 16.35
CA VAL A 74 -15.67 -2.18 14.96
C VAL A 74 -16.87 -3.15 14.90
N SER A 75 -16.88 -4.17 15.76
CA SER A 75 -17.98 -5.15 15.81
C SER A 75 -19.31 -4.53 16.25
N GLU A 76 -19.28 -3.62 17.21
CA GLU A 76 -20.46 -2.90 17.66
C GLU A 76 -20.97 -1.94 16.58
N GLY A 77 -20.06 -1.21 15.95
CA GLY A 77 -20.38 -0.35 14.81
C GLY A 77 -21.09 -1.10 13.69
N LEU A 78 -20.59 -2.27 13.31
CA LEU A 78 -21.24 -3.12 12.30
C LEU A 78 -22.64 -3.57 12.73
N LEU A 79 -22.84 -3.94 14.00
CA LEU A 79 -24.18 -4.29 14.53
C LEU A 79 -25.13 -3.08 14.52
N HIS A 80 -24.64 -1.88 14.78
CA HIS A 80 -25.44 -0.65 14.69
C HIS A 80 -25.83 -0.35 13.24
N ILE A 81 -24.92 -0.57 12.28
CA ILE A 81 -25.20 -0.41 10.85
C ILE A 81 -26.24 -1.43 10.38
N GLU A 82 -26.17 -2.69 10.84
CA GLU A 82 -27.20 -3.68 10.54
C GLU A 82 -28.62 -3.27 10.98
N ARG A 83 -28.74 -2.46 12.03
CA ARG A 83 -30.03 -1.90 12.47
C ARG A 83 -30.56 -0.78 11.57
N GLN A 84 -29.69 -0.18 10.75
CA GLN A 84 -30.05 0.88 9.80
C GLN A 84 -30.30 0.31 8.39
N SER A 85 -29.76 -0.88 8.12
CA SER A 85 -29.85 -1.55 6.81
C SER A 85 -31.07 -2.46 6.75
N ASP A 86 -31.67 -2.52 5.58
CA ASP A 86 -32.72 -3.52 5.24
C ASP A 86 -32.13 -4.90 4.94
N LYS A 87 -30.78 -5.01 4.93
CA LYS A 87 -30.05 -6.23 4.63
C LYS A 87 -29.03 -6.57 5.73
N LYS A 88 -28.70 -7.85 5.85
CA LYS A 88 -27.62 -8.31 6.71
C LYS A 88 -26.29 -7.90 6.12
N VAL A 89 -25.54 -7.00 6.79
CA VAL A 89 -24.23 -6.51 6.31
C VAL A 89 -23.16 -7.56 6.58
N ILE A 90 -22.45 -7.97 5.52
CA ILE A 90 -21.35 -8.93 5.57
C ILE A 90 -20.09 -8.38 4.88
N LEU A 91 -18.90 -8.85 5.29
CA LEU A 91 -17.59 -8.33 4.85
C LEU A 91 -16.90 -9.20 3.79
N ASN A 92 -17.55 -10.25 3.30
CA ASN A 92 -16.93 -11.22 2.36
C ASN A 92 -16.56 -10.63 0.98
N GLN A 93 -17.06 -9.44 0.65
CA GLN A 93 -16.71 -8.70 -0.58
C GLN A 93 -15.97 -7.38 -0.28
N LEU A 94 -15.39 -7.26 0.91
CA LEU A 94 -14.59 -6.10 1.26
C LEU A 94 -13.37 -5.99 0.33
N GLN A 95 -13.20 -4.83 -0.28
CA GLN A 95 -12.15 -4.54 -1.25
C GLN A 95 -11.16 -3.50 -0.74
N VAL A 96 -11.67 -2.47 -0.02
CA VAL A 96 -10.87 -1.34 0.42
C VAL A 96 -11.17 -0.98 1.87
N VAL A 97 -10.14 -0.69 2.63
CA VAL A 97 -10.21 -0.06 3.96
C VAL A 97 -9.58 1.31 3.86
N LEU A 98 -10.34 2.32 4.19
CA LEU A 98 -9.91 3.72 4.27
C LEU A 98 -9.70 4.09 5.74
N ILE A 99 -8.59 4.74 6.01
CA ILE A 99 -8.24 5.23 7.35
C ILE A 99 -7.92 6.71 7.21
N ASN A 100 -8.63 7.61 7.90
CA ASN A 100 -8.29 9.01 7.78
C ASN A 100 -6.94 9.33 8.44
N GLU A 101 -6.29 10.40 7.98
CA GLU A 101 -4.95 10.79 8.42
C GLU A 101 -4.88 10.96 9.94
N GLU A 102 -5.89 11.60 10.53
CA GLU A 102 -5.94 11.85 11.97
C GLU A 102 -6.10 10.55 12.77
N PHE A 103 -6.91 9.60 12.31
CA PHE A 103 -7.01 8.27 12.92
C PHE A 103 -5.71 7.48 12.79
N ALA A 104 -5.01 7.61 11.65
CA ALA A 104 -3.72 6.96 11.44
C ALA A 104 -2.62 7.51 12.36
N GLN A 105 -2.73 8.77 12.79
CA GLN A 105 -1.79 9.42 13.71
C GLN A 105 -2.12 9.19 15.19
N ASN A 106 -3.39 9.21 15.56
CA ASN A 106 -3.84 9.27 16.96
C ASN A 106 -4.71 8.08 17.40
N GLY A 107 -5.32 7.36 16.45
CA GLY A 107 -6.23 6.26 16.74
C GLY A 107 -5.55 4.89 16.87
N ASP A 108 -6.33 3.88 17.25
CA ASP A 108 -5.84 2.50 17.36
C ASP A 108 -6.01 1.73 16.05
N VAL A 109 -5.21 2.11 15.05
CA VAL A 109 -5.18 1.45 13.72
C VAL A 109 -4.92 -0.04 13.85
N GLN A 110 -4.06 -0.46 14.79
CA GLN A 110 -3.71 -1.87 14.98
C GLN A 110 -4.94 -2.71 15.32
N SER A 111 -5.77 -2.27 16.27
CA SER A 111 -6.97 -3.02 16.67
C SER A 111 -7.96 -3.17 15.51
N VAL A 112 -8.15 -2.13 14.70
CA VAL A 112 -8.99 -2.19 13.50
C VAL A 112 -8.46 -3.23 12.49
N ILE A 113 -7.19 -3.15 12.17
CA ILE A 113 -6.54 -4.03 11.19
C ILE A 113 -6.52 -5.48 11.68
N GLU A 114 -6.20 -5.71 12.96
CA GLU A 114 -6.24 -7.05 13.57
C GLU A 114 -7.65 -7.62 13.61
N TYR A 115 -8.67 -6.80 13.92
CA TYR A 115 -10.06 -7.23 13.89
C TYR A 115 -10.44 -7.74 12.51
N LEU A 116 -10.15 -6.95 11.45
CA LEU A 116 -10.47 -7.33 10.08
C LEU A 116 -9.70 -8.58 9.66
N TYR A 117 -8.41 -8.67 9.97
CA TYR A 117 -7.57 -9.81 9.59
C TYR A 117 -7.98 -11.12 10.26
N ARG A 118 -8.56 -11.07 11.47
CA ARG A 118 -9.08 -12.26 12.19
C ARG A 118 -10.42 -12.75 11.65
N LYS A 119 -11.14 -11.94 10.86
CA LYS A 119 -12.41 -12.36 10.25
C LYS A 119 -12.14 -13.27 9.07
N SER A 120 -12.61 -14.53 9.14
CA SER A 120 -12.43 -15.52 8.08
C SER A 120 -13.08 -15.14 6.75
N GLU A 121 -14.08 -14.27 6.80
CA GLU A 121 -14.79 -13.72 5.64
C GLU A 121 -14.03 -12.58 4.95
N VAL A 122 -13.04 -11.96 5.63
CA VAL A 122 -12.22 -10.85 5.09
C VAL A 122 -10.96 -11.42 4.47
N GLY A 123 -10.77 -11.15 3.18
CA GLY A 123 -9.59 -11.60 2.46
C GLY A 123 -8.34 -10.77 2.79
N GLY A 124 -7.16 -11.40 2.87
CA GLY A 124 -5.89 -10.69 3.09
C GLY A 124 -5.50 -9.72 1.97
N LYS A 125 -6.16 -9.78 0.82
CA LYS A 125 -5.91 -8.90 -0.35
C LYS A 125 -6.70 -7.59 -0.31
N VAL A 126 -7.50 -7.34 0.72
CA VAL A 126 -8.21 -6.07 0.93
C VAL A 126 -7.18 -4.94 0.94
N LEU A 127 -7.37 -3.92 0.09
CA LEU A 127 -6.48 -2.79 -0.04
C LEU A 127 -6.64 -1.84 1.15
N VAL A 128 -5.56 -1.24 1.59
CA VAL A 128 -5.55 -0.25 2.67
C VAL A 128 -5.03 1.07 2.13
N ALA A 129 -5.72 2.16 2.43
CA ALA A 129 -5.31 3.50 2.05
C ALA A 129 -5.57 4.51 3.18
N ILE A 130 -4.71 5.50 3.29
CA ILE A 130 -4.94 6.66 4.14
C ILE A 130 -5.76 7.68 3.34
N VAL A 131 -6.69 8.37 4.00
CA VAL A 131 -7.47 9.44 3.41
C VAL A 131 -7.10 10.76 4.06
N LYS A 132 -6.73 11.73 3.26
CA LYS A 132 -6.56 13.11 3.68
C LYS A 132 -7.94 13.78 3.76
N GLY A 133 -8.35 14.18 4.95
CA GLY A 133 -9.73 14.53 5.27
C GLY A 133 -10.55 13.32 5.74
N TYR A 134 -11.86 13.35 5.52
CA TYR A 134 -12.75 12.31 6.02
C TYR A 134 -13.08 11.25 4.98
N GLY A 135 -12.97 9.97 5.36
CA GLY A 135 -13.36 8.84 4.52
C GLY A 135 -14.86 8.84 4.24
N GLU A 136 -15.68 9.21 5.21
CA GLU A 136 -17.12 9.40 5.03
C GLU A 136 -17.43 10.37 3.87
N GLU A 137 -16.78 11.53 3.86
CA GLU A 137 -16.96 12.52 2.80
C GLU A 137 -16.56 11.98 1.43
N MET A 138 -15.43 11.24 1.36
CA MET A 138 -14.98 10.60 0.14
C MET A 138 -16.01 9.60 -0.38
N LEU A 139 -16.62 8.80 0.51
CA LEU A 139 -17.62 7.81 0.13
C LEU A 139 -18.97 8.44 -0.29
N LYS A 140 -19.39 9.52 0.36
CA LYS A 140 -20.67 10.23 0.08
C LYS A 140 -20.59 11.20 -1.10
N SER A 141 -19.38 11.46 -1.61
CA SER A 141 -19.18 12.40 -2.72
C SER A 141 -19.63 11.81 -4.06
N ASP A 142 -20.05 12.69 -4.94
CA ASP A 142 -20.42 12.32 -6.31
C ASP A 142 -19.21 12.40 -7.25
N TYR A 143 -19.08 11.39 -8.09
CA TYR A 143 -18.01 11.24 -9.10
C TYR A 143 -18.64 10.96 -10.47
N PRO A 144 -19.21 11.98 -11.15
CA PRO A 144 -20.10 11.80 -12.29
C PRO A 144 -19.49 11.06 -13.47
N ASP A 145 -18.15 11.16 -13.65
CA ASP A 145 -17.42 10.51 -14.75
C ASP A 145 -16.76 9.18 -14.34
N LYS A 146 -17.12 8.63 -13.19
CA LYS A 146 -16.51 7.43 -12.63
C LYS A 146 -17.55 6.33 -12.41
N PRO A 147 -17.12 5.07 -12.39
CA PRO A 147 -17.97 3.99 -11.93
C PRO A 147 -18.34 4.19 -10.46
N SER A 148 -19.15 3.28 -9.90
CA SER A 148 -19.43 3.30 -8.45
C SER A 148 -18.16 3.36 -7.61
N ILE A 149 -18.24 4.04 -6.46
CA ILE A 149 -17.08 4.39 -5.62
C ILE A 149 -16.19 3.18 -5.27
N ASN A 150 -16.78 2.02 -5.07
CA ASN A 150 -16.04 0.78 -4.77
C ASN A 150 -15.17 0.33 -5.94
N ILE A 151 -15.70 0.35 -7.16
CA ILE A 151 -14.92 0.02 -8.38
C ILE A 151 -13.86 1.09 -8.60
N TYR A 152 -14.25 2.36 -8.48
CA TYR A 152 -13.34 3.47 -8.71
C TYR A 152 -12.11 3.44 -7.79
N LEU A 153 -12.30 3.30 -6.47
CA LEU A 153 -11.19 3.26 -5.53
C LEU A 153 -10.36 1.97 -5.65
N ASN A 154 -11.01 0.84 -5.90
CA ASN A 154 -10.28 -0.42 -6.13
C ASN A 154 -9.35 -0.30 -7.35
N ASP A 155 -9.85 0.21 -8.48
CA ASP A 155 -9.07 0.35 -9.70
C ASP A 155 -7.98 1.43 -9.58
N LEU A 156 -8.23 2.49 -8.81
CA LEU A 156 -7.22 3.51 -8.51
C LEU A 156 -6.08 2.95 -7.67
N LEU A 157 -6.40 2.14 -6.66
CA LEU A 157 -5.42 1.55 -5.75
C LEU A 157 -4.71 0.33 -6.36
N GLN A 158 -5.34 -0.40 -7.27
CA GLN A 158 -4.78 -1.56 -7.95
C GLN A 158 -5.01 -1.47 -9.47
N PRO A 159 -4.35 -0.54 -10.15
CA PRO A 159 -4.52 -0.39 -11.60
C PRO A 159 -4.00 -1.61 -12.35
N ASN A 160 -4.76 -2.04 -13.37
CA ASN A 160 -4.37 -3.16 -14.24
C ASN A 160 -3.09 -2.90 -15.05
N ILE A 161 -2.74 -1.64 -15.22
CA ILE A 161 -1.53 -1.18 -15.91
C ILE A 161 -0.74 -0.31 -14.93
N ASN A 162 0.56 -0.51 -14.82
CA ASN A 162 1.46 0.31 -13.97
C ASN A 162 1.55 1.75 -14.51
N THR A 163 0.48 2.51 -14.40
CA THR A 163 0.38 3.88 -14.92
C THR A 163 0.78 4.95 -13.92
N ALA A 164 0.68 4.66 -12.64
CA ALA A 164 1.01 5.60 -11.57
C ALA A 164 1.68 4.89 -10.40
N PHE A 165 2.39 5.67 -9.60
CA PHE A 165 2.98 5.18 -8.39
C PHE A 165 1.90 4.77 -7.38
N ASN A 166 1.91 3.51 -6.95
CA ASN A 166 1.09 3.00 -5.85
C ASN A 166 1.82 1.83 -5.16
N PRO A 167 2.02 1.84 -3.85
CA PRO A 167 2.62 0.72 -3.12
C PRO A 167 1.75 -0.55 -3.09
N ASN A 168 0.46 -0.48 -3.49
CA ASN A 168 -0.49 -1.60 -3.46
C ASN A 168 -0.55 -2.31 -2.10
N THR A 169 -0.57 -1.53 -1.02
CA THR A 169 -0.57 -2.09 0.32
C THR A 169 -1.91 -2.74 0.62
N ASN A 170 -1.89 -4.00 0.95
CA ASN A 170 -3.07 -4.76 1.36
C ASN A 170 -3.03 -5.09 2.86
N LEU A 171 -4.14 -5.62 3.37
CA LEU A 171 -4.31 -5.97 4.78
C LEU A 171 -3.25 -6.96 5.28
N HIS A 172 -2.89 -7.97 4.45
CA HIS A 172 -1.86 -8.94 4.79
C HIS A 172 -0.48 -8.30 4.91
N ASP A 173 -0.11 -7.44 3.96
CA ASP A 173 1.18 -6.75 3.98
C ASP A 173 1.29 -5.81 5.18
N PHE A 174 0.19 -5.13 5.52
CA PHE A 174 0.17 -4.26 6.69
C PHE A 174 0.34 -5.05 7.99
N ILE A 175 -0.40 -6.14 8.21
CA ILE A 175 -0.22 -7.02 9.38
C ILE A 175 1.21 -7.59 9.42
N TYR A 176 1.76 -7.98 8.27
CA TYR A 176 3.12 -8.48 8.20
C TYR A 176 4.11 -7.46 8.73
N THR A 177 4.01 -6.19 8.31
CA THR A 177 4.91 -5.14 8.78
C THR A 177 4.70 -4.77 10.25
N LEU A 178 3.45 -4.80 10.76
CA LEU A 178 3.16 -4.59 12.18
C LEU A 178 3.79 -5.65 13.10
N THR A 179 3.99 -6.87 12.58
CA THR A 179 4.54 -7.99 13.36
C THR A 179 6.01 -8.29 13.05
N ASN A 180 6.57 -7.69 12.01
CA ASN A 180 7.94 -7.90 11.58
C ASN A 180 8.87 -6.83 12.18
N PRO A 181 9.92 -7.22 12.93
CA PRO A 181 10.80 -6.26 13.57
C PRO A 181 11.76 -5.53 12.62
N VAL A 182 11.71 -5.79 11.31
CA VAL A 182 12.60 -5.20 10.31
C VAL A 182 11.91 -4.12 9.49
N TYR A 183 10.69 -4.40 9.03
CA TYR A 183 10.01 -3.56 8.05
C TYR A 183 8.97 -2.66 8.69
N ASP A 184 8.97 -1.39 8.30
CA ASP A 184 7.90 -0.46 8.61
C ASP A 184 6.98 -0.26 7.40
N SER A 185 5.69 -0.05 7.66
CA SER A 185 4.67 0.05 6.61
C SER A 185 4.78 1.33 5.80
N ILE A 186 4.42 1.21 4.53
CA ILE A 186 4.12 2.32 3.64
C ILE A 186 2.71 2.15 3.08
N ILE A 187 1.88 3.18 3.13
CA ILE A 187 0.47 3.09 2.72
C ILE A 187 0.13 4.25 1.79
N PRO A 188 -0.57 4.03 0.65
CA PRO A 188 -0.96 5.11 -0.25
C PRO A 188 -1.88 6.11 0.44
N VAL A 189 -1.70 7.39 0.13
CA VAL A 189 -2.53 8.48 0.63
C VAL A 189 -3.42 8.99 -0.49
N LEU A 190 -4.72 8.93 -0.25
CA LEU A 190 -5.75 9.43 -1.15
C LEU A 190 -6.19 10.83 -0.71
N GLU A 191 -6.32 11.72 -1.67
CA GLU A 191 -6.92 13.03 -1.49
C GLU A 191 -8.07 13.23 -2.47
N LYS A 192 -9.21 13.70 -1.96
CA LYS A 192 -10.32 14.14 -2.82
C LYS A 192 -10.00 15.53 -3.34
N LYS A 193 -10.00 15.71 -4.66
CA LYS A 193 -9.84 16.98 -5.34
C LYS A 193 -11.03 17.22 -6.28
N ASP A 194 -11.90 18.13 -5.91
CA ASP A 194 -13.16 18.39 -6.62
C ASP A 194 -13.99 17.11 -6.82
N SER A 195 -14.17 16.67 -8.06
CA SER A 195 -14.91 15.47 -8.44
C SER A 195 -14.01 14.26 -8.71
N LYS A 196 -12.78 14.21 -8.18
CA LYS A 196 -11.83 13.11 -8.39
C LYS A 196 -11.13 12.76 -7.08
N VAL A 197 -10.60 11.55 -7.05
CA VAL A 197 -9.67 11.09 -6.01
C VAL A 197 -8.31 10.91 -6.66
N GLU A 198 -7.26 11.39 -6.01
CA GLU A 198 -5.88 11.27 -6.46
C GLU A 198 -5.02 10.59 -5.39
N ILE A 199 -3.98 9.86 -5.81
CA ILE A 199 -2.92 9.40 -4.94
C ILE A 199 -1.94 10.56 -4.77
N GLU A 200 -1.95 11.22 -3.61
CA GLU A 200 -1.10 12.38 -3.35
C GLU A 200 0.33 11.98 -2.96
N GLY A 201 0.46 10.87 -2.29
CA GLY A 201 1.74 10.40 -1.78
C GLY A 201 1.62 9.08 -1.05
N VAL A 202 2.56 8.85 -0.15
CA VAL A 202 2.63 7.63 0.67
C VAL A 202 2.90 7.99 2.11
N ALA A 203 2.11 7.45 3.02
CA ALA A 203 2.30 7.56 4.45
C ALA A 203 3.36 6.57 4.93
N LEU A 204 4.28 7.06 5.74
CA LEU A 204 5.27 6.27 6.46
C LEU A 204 4.75 5.98 7.87
N PHE A 205 4.86 4.73 8.29
CA PHE A 205 4.44 4.29 9.61
C PHE A 205 5.66 3.88 10.44
N LYS A 206 5.54 4.04 11.76
CA LYS A 206 6.34 3.31 12.74
C LYS A 206 5.39 2.46 13.55
N ASN A 207 5.53 1.14 13.44
CA ASN A 207 4.55 0.22 14.02
C ASN A 207 3.12 0.57 13.56
N LYS A 208 2.25 0.95 14.51
CA LYS A 208 0.84 1.25 14.28
C LYS A 208 0.52 2.74 13.98
N THR A 209 1.49 3.63 14.08
CA THR A 209 1.28 5.08 14.04
C THR A 209 1.86 5.68 12.75
N MET A 210 1.07 6.45 12.05
CA MET A 210 1.51 7.23 10.92
C MET A 210 2.38 8.39 11.38
N LEU A 211 3.54 8.58 10.72
CA LEU A 211 4.50 9.63 11.06
C LEU A 211 4.45 10.80 10.08
N GLU A 212 4.54 10.52 8.78
CA GLU A 212 4.73 11.53 7.74
C GLU A 212 4.26 11.02 6.38
N ILE A 213 3.89 11.94 5.48
CA ILE A 213 3.59 11.65 4.08
C ILE A 213 4.81 12.03 3.23
N ILE A 214 5.26 11.10 2.39
CA ILE A 214 6.31 11.33 1.39
C ILE A 214 5.73 11.46 -0.01
N LYS A 215 6.50 12.08 -0.90
CA LYS A 215 6.12 12.28 -2.30
C LYS A 215 6.14 10.97 -3.09
N PRO A 216 5.37 10.87 -4.19
CA PRO A 216 5.38 9.69 -5.05
C PRO A 216 6.77 9.26 -5.54
N ASN A 217 7.65 10.20 -5.88
CA ASN A 217 9.03 9.89 -6.30
C ASN A 217 9.84 9.21 -5.19
N ASP A 218 9.76 9.69 -3.94
CA ASP A 218 10.48 9.09 -2.81
C ASP A 218 10.01 7.64 -2.59
N ALA A 219 8.73 7.42 -2.72
CA ALA A 219 8.17 6.09 -2.58
C ALA A 219 8.53 5.17 -3.77
N LEU A 220 8.70 5.70 -4.98
CA LEU A 220 9.26 4.96 -6.12
C LEU A 220 10.70 4.51 -5.83
N ILE A 221 11.51 5.36 -5.20
CA ILE A 221 12.85 5.03 -4.73
C ILE A 221 12.80 3.90 -3.70
N ILE A 222 11.89 3.95 -2.72
CA ILE A 222 11.69 2.85 -1.77
C ILE A 222 11.44 1.54 -2.51
N GLN A 223 10.52 1.52 -3.46
CA GLN A 223 10.21 0.30 -4.24
C GLN A 223 11.41 -0.21 -5.05
N ALA A 224 12.19 0.70 -5.66
CA ALA A 224 13.41 0.33 -6.36
C ALA A 224 14.42 -0.34 -5.43
N LEU A 225 14.60 0.20 -4.23
CA LEU A 225 15.52 -0.33 -3.21
C LEU A 225 15.00 -1.63 -2.56
N GLN A 226 13.69 -1.83 -2.49
CA GLN A 226 13.06 -3.11 -2.14
C GLN A 226 13.21 -4.18 -3.22
N GLY A 227 13.72 -3.82 -4.42
CA GLY A 227 13.98 -4.75 -5.52
C GLY A 227 12.82 -4.94 -6.49
N LYS A 228 11.83 -4.04 -6.53
CA LYS A 228 10.79 -4.05 -7.56
C LYS A 228 11.45 -3.85 -8.93
N LYS A 229 11.18 -4.78 -9.85
CA LYS A 229 11.88 -4.82 -11.16
C LYS A 229 11.32 -3.82 -12.17
N GLU A 230 10.04 -3.53 -12.12
CA GLU A 230 9.34 -2.59 -12.99
C GLU A 230 8.80 -1.45 -12.14
N LEU A 231 9.11 -0.24 -12.54
CA LEU A 231 8.70 0.97 -11.83
C LEU A 231 7.77 1.80 -12.73
N SER A 232 6.91 2.57 -12.08
CA SER A 232 6.09 3.59 -12.73
C SER A 232 6.96 4.71 -13.31
N PRO A 233 6.43 5.56 -14.22
CA PRO A 233 7.16 6.69 -14.75
C PRO A 233 7.74 7.59 -13.65
N LEU A 234 8.98 8.05 -13.87
CA LEU A 234 9.73 8.87 -12.94
C LEU A 234 9.98 10.25 -13.52
N ILE A 235 9.53 11.27 -12.79
CA ILE A 235 9.79 12.66 -13.14
C ILE A 235 10.95 13.17 -12.29
N LEU A 236 12.04 13.64 -12.94
CA LEU A 236 13.19 14.21 -12.27
C LEU A 236 13.39 15.67 -12.66
N GLU A 237 13.73 16.49 -11.67
CA GLU A 237 14.16 17.87 -11.87
C GLU A 237 15.67 17.96 -11.62
N LEU A 238 16.45 18.09 -12.69
CA LEU A 238 17.91 18.26 -12.60
C LEU A 238 18.22 19.74 -12.34
N LYS A 239 18.92 20.02 -11.23
CA LYS A 239 19.30 21.39 -10.85
C LYS A 239 20.74 21.66 -11.27
N HIS A 240 20.93 22.40 -12.35
CA HIS A 240 22.19 23.02 -12.67
C HIS A 240 22.20 24.50 -12.23
N LYS A 241 23.38 25.07 -11.93
CA LYS A 241 23.54 26.40 -11.30
C LYS A 241 22.68 27.54 -11.89
N GLU A 242 22.30 27.46 -13.16
CA GLU A 242 21.51 28.46 -13.86
C GLU A 242 20.28 27.92 -14.62
N ASN A 243 20.10 26.60 -14.68
CA ASN A 243 19.06 25.97 -15.50
C ASN A 243 18.36 24.86 -14.73
N LYS A 244 17.04 24.86 -14.76
CA LYS A 244 16.23 23.71 -14.36
C LYS A 244 15.93 22.88 -15.60
N GLU A 245 16.26 21.62 -15.56
CA GLU A 245 15.87 20.65 -16.57
C GLU A 245 14.89 19.67 -15.96
N LYS A 246 13.84 19.33 -16.70
CA LYS A 246 12.83 18.35 -16.27
C LYS A 246 12.80 17.22 -17.27
N ILE A 247 12.84 16.01 -16.76
CA ILE A 247 12.80 14.80 -17.57
C ILE A 247 11.72 13.84 -17.08
N LEU A 248 11.15 13.10 -18.02
CA LEU A 248 10.26 11.97 -17.77
C LEU A 248 10.94 10.71 -18.28
N LEU A 249 11.26 9.80 -17.37
CA LEU A 249 11.65 8.44 -17.70
C LEU A 249 10.44 7.52 -17.59
N ASP A 250 10.24 6.68 -18.60
CA ASP A 250 9.15 5.72 -18.70
C ASP A 250 9.67 4.30 -18.98
N LEU A 251 8.81 3.29 -18.88
CA LEU A 251 9.16 1.88 -19.09
C LEU A 251 10.38 1.45 -18.25
N ILE A 252 10.38 1.86 -16.97
CA ILE A 252 11.56 1.74 -16.11
C ILE A 252 11.72 0.30 -15.62
N GLN A 253 12.88 -0.27 -15.91
CA GLN A 253 13.37 -1.49 -15.31
C GLN A 253 14.43 -1.16 -14.25
N SER A 254 14.31 -1.73 -13.07
CA SER A 254 15.27 -1.54 -11.98
C SER A 254 15.87 -2.85 -11.51
N LYS A 255 17.11 -2.76 -11.02
CA LYS A 255 17.81 -3.86 -10.34
C LYS A 255 18.69 -3.31 -9.24
N VAL A 256 18.43 -3.67 -8.02
CA VAL A 256 19.23 -3.29 -6.86
C VAL A 256 20.15 -4.44 -6.40
N LYS A 257 21.29 -4.08 -5.87
CA LYS A 257 22.24 -4.98 -5.21
C LYS A 257 22.75 -4.29 -3.95
N ILE A 258 22.50 -4.89 -2.80
CA ILE A 258 22.91 -4.34 -1.50
C ILE A 258 23.89 -5.30 -0.87
N LYS A 259 25.01 -4.77 -0.37
CA LYS A 259 26.03 -5.53 0.34
C LYS A 259 26.29 -4.91 1.70
N SER A 260 26.26 -5.74 2.74
CA SER A 260 26.51 -5.34 4.12
C SER A 260 27.93 -5.70 4.55
N ASN A 261 28.54 -4.87 5.40
CA ASN A 261 29.76 -5.21 6.12
C ASN A 261 29.51 -6.21 7.28
N LYS A 262 28.22 -6.53 7.60
CA LYS A 262 27.77 -7.46 8.66
C LYS A 262 28.14 -7.02 10.07
N ASP A 263 28.62 -5.83 10.28
CA ASP A 263 28.99 -5.29 11.59
C ASP A 263 27.86 -4.44 12.18
N LEU A 264 27.27 -4.90 13.28
CA LEU A 264 26.17 -4.19 13.99
C LEU A 264 26.65 -2.98 14.79
N LYS A 265 27.95 -2.89 15.10
CA LYS A 265 28.48 -1.75 15.86
C LYS A 265 28.72 -0.53 14.98
N SER A 266 29.14 -0.78 13.73
CA SER A 266 29.36 0.23 12.71
C SER A 266 28.77 -0.26 11.37
N PRO A 267 27.42 -0.28 11.27
CA PRO A 267 26.75 -0.84 10.10
C PRO A 267 26.99 -0.01 8.86
N LYS A 268 27.40 -0.70 7.78
CA LYS A 268 27.63 -0.08 6.48
C LYS A 268 27.01 -0.91 5.35
N LEU A 269 26.33 -0.24 4.41
CA LEU A 269 25.80 -0.83 3.17
C LEU A 269 26.40 -0.16 1.95
N ASP A 270 26.80 -0.99 0.98
CA ASP A 270 27.07 -0.56 -0.38
C ASP A 270 25.82 -0.86 -1.22
N ILE A 271 25.15 0.18 -1.71
CA ILE A 271 23.93 0.11 -2.50
C ILE A 271 24.26 0.40 -3.96
N TYR A 272 23.97 -0.54 -4.84
CA TYR A 272 24.16 -0.39 -6.28
C TYR A 272 22.80 -0.55 -6.97
N LEU A 273 22.29 0.54 -7.56
CA LEU A 273 20.99 0.58 -8.25
C LEU A 273 21.23 0.81 -9.75
N LYS A 274 20.77 -0.14 -10.57
CA LYS A 274 20.68 0.01 -12.02
C LYS A 274 19.26 0.36 -12.43
N ILE A 275 19.16 1.37 -13.29
CA ILE A 275 17.88 1.82 -13.89
C ILE A 275 18.06 1.81 -15.41
N LYS A 276 17.08 1.21 -16.09
CA LYS A 276 16.95 1.29 -17.54
C LYS A 276 15.59 1.85 -17.88
N GLY A 277 15.52 2.81 -18.78
CA GLY A 277 14.25 3.42 -19.14
C GLY A 277 14.28 4.14 -20.47
N THR A 278 13.13 4.59 -20.91
CA THR A 278 12.96 5.44 -22.09
C THR A 278 12.82 6.89 -21.65
N LEU A 279 13.55 7.79 -22.28
CA LEU A 279 13.38 9.24 -22.11
C LEU A 279 12.17 9.68 -22.96
N SER A 280 11.00 9.75 -22.33
CA SER A 280 9.75 10.06 -23.04
C SER A 280 9.53 11.56 -23.19
N GLU A 281 10.03 12.36 -22.26
CA GLU A 281 9.95 13.82 -22.35
C GLU A 281 11.18 14.48 -21.73
N TYR A 282 11.62 15.56 -22.37
CA TYR A 282 12.72 16.39 -21.89
C TYR A 282 12.39 17.88 -22.08
N LYS A 283 12.53 18.65 -21.02
CA LYS A 283 12.42 20.11 -21.02
C LYS A 283 13.72 20.72 -20.47
N GLY A 284 14.49 21.33 -21.36
CA GLY A 284 15.77 21.95 -20.99
C GLY A 284 16.57 22.38 -22.21
N LYS A 285 17.75 22.97 -21.97
CA LYS A 285 18.60 23.55 -23.04
C LYS A 285 19.30 22.49 -23.92
N ARG A 286 19.41 21.23 -23.44
CA ARG A 286 20.11 20.15 -24.18
C ARG A 286 19.24 19.45 -25.22
N ARG A 287 17.96 19.84 -25.38
CA ARG A 287 16.97 19.14 -26.21
C ARG A 287 17.47 18.81 -27.63
N ASN A 288 18.06 19.80 -28.31
CA ASN A 288 18.48 19.64 -29.71
C ASN A 288 19.76 18.78 -29.90
N ASN A 289 20.38 18.30 -28.82
CA ASN A 289 21.66 17.61 -28.87
C ASN A 289 21.63 16.22 -28.20
N LEU A 290 20.46 15.72 -27.77
CA LEU A 290 20.34 14.43 -27.07
C LEU A 290 20.51 13.21 -27.98
N ASN A 291 20.58 13.40 -29.27
CA ASN A 291 20.84 12.37 -30.28
C ASN A 291 22.33 11.98 -30.39
N THR A 292 23.24 12.69 -29.72
CA THR A 292 24.65 12.30 -29.65
C THR A 292 24.94 11.47 -28.40
N HIS A 293 25.77 10.42 -28.57
CA HIS A 293 26.15 9.52 -27.46
C HIS A 293 26.78 10.28 -26.28
N GLU A 294 27.62 11.27 -26.55
CA GLU A 294 28.27 12.08 -25.53
C GLU A 294 27.27 12.86 -24.67
N LYS A 295 26.26 13.51 -25.29
CA LYS A 295 25.25 14.31 -24.58
C LYS A 295 24.29 13.44 -23.80
N LEU A 296 23.95 12.26 -24.33
CA LEU A 296 23.13 11.29 -23.64
C LEU A 296 23.87 10.75 -22.39
N SER A 297 25.14 10.42 -22.52
CA SER A 297 25.98 9.97 -21.40
C SER A 297 26.14 11.05 -20.32
N GLN A 298 26.23 12.33 -20.70
CA GLN A 298 26.20 13.44 -19.73
C GLN A 298 24.87 13.52 -19.00
N LEU A 299 23.74 13.35 -19.70
CA LEU A 299 22.41 13.33 -19.07
C LEU A 299 22.26 12.15 -18.10
N GLU A 300 22.69 10.96 -18.50
CA GLU A 300 22.70 9.77 -17.63
C GLU A 300 23.55 10.00 -16.36
N HIS A 301 24.71 10.65 -16.50
CA HIS A 301 25.55 11.00 -15.36
C HIS A 301 24.84 11.98 -14.40
N ASP A 302 24.15 12.99 -14.93
CA ASP A 302 23.43 13.97 -14.12
C ASP A 302 22.23 13.32 -13.41
N ILE A 303 21.51 12.40 -14.08
CA ILE A 303 20.45 11.59 -13.49
C ILE A 303 20.99 10.74 -12.35
N ASN A 304 22.11 10.04 -12.57
CA ASN A 304 22.74 9.21 -11.55
C ASN A 304 23.03 10.01 -10.29
N LYS A 305 23.68 11.17 -10.45
CA LYS A 305 24.06 12.05 -9.34
C LYS A 305 22.82 12.58 -8.59
N GLN A 306 21.77 12.95 -9.32
CA GLN A 306 20.51 13.41 -8.72
C GLN A 306 19.85 12.29 -7.91
N LEU A 307 19.76 11.09 -8.47
CA LEU A 307 19.18 9.93 -7.79
C LEU A 307 20.00 9.50 -6.57
N GLU A 308 21.32 9.52 -6.64
CA GLU A 308 22.21 9.24 -5.49
C GLU A 308 21.92 10.22 -4.35
N GLN A 309 21.75 11.51 -4.66
CA GLN A 309 21.39 12.52 -3.66
C GLN A 309 19.99 12.32 -3.08
N GLU A 310 18.98 12.00 -3.91
CA GLU A 310 17.61 11.73 -3.47
C GLU A 310 17.55 10.48 -2.59
N ILE A 311 18.25 9.40 -2.96
CA ILE A 311 18.34 8.18 -2.15
C ILE A 311 19.01 8.47 -0.80
N GLN A 312 20.10 9.25 -0.79
CA GLN A 312 20.80 9.63 0.43
C GLN A 312 19.87 10.41 1.37
N GLN A 313 19.16 11.43 0.84
CA GLN A 313 18.23 12.25 1.61
C GLN A 313 17.06 11.42 2.18
N LEU A 314 16.56 10.46 1.38
CA LEU A 314 15.50 9.57 1.81
C LEU A 314 15.96 8.66 2.96
N ILE A 315 17.15 8.06 2.86
CA ILE A 315 17.73 7.23 3.93
C ILE A 315 17.95 8.08 5.20
N GLU A 316 18.51 9.28 5.08
CA GLU A 316 18.66 10.20 6.21
C GLU A 316 17.30 10.57 6.85
N LYS A 317 16.25 10.73 6.04
CA LYS A 317 14.89 10.95 6.55
C LYS A 317 14.41 9.73 7.33
N THR A 318 14.52 8.53 6.79
CA THR A 318 14.09 7.31 7.49
C THR A 318 14.89 7.06 8.77
N GLN A 319 16.17 7.40 8.79
CA GLN A 319 17.00 7.36 10.01
C GLN A 319 16.50 8.31 11.08
N ARG A 320 16.16 9.56 10.74
CA ARG A 320 15.62 10.55 11.70
C ARG A 320 14.27 10.12 12.27
N LEU A 321 13.47 9.44 11.47
CA LEU A 321 12.18 8.87 11.90
C LEU A 321 12.34 7.53 12.61
N GLU A 322 13.54 6.97 12.65
CA GLU A 322 13.86 5.65 13.20
C GLU A 322 13.02 4.52 12.60
N ILE A 323 12.79 4.55 11.28
CA ILE A 323 12.01 3.56 10.53
C ILE A 323 12.83 2.90 9.43
N ASP A 324 12.44 1.70 9.02
CA ASP A 324 13.06 0.95 7.93
C ASP A 324 12.03 0.49 6.89
N PRO A 325 11.41 1.41 6.14
CA PRO A 325 10.44 1.04 5.11
C PRO A 325 11.07 0.31 3.93
N ILE A 326 12.38 0.39 3.76
CA ILE A 326 13.14 -0.27 2.69
C ILE A 326 13.52 -1.71 3.10
N GLY A 327 13.68 -1.96 4.40
CA GLY A 327 14.21 -3.22 4.93
C GLY A 327 15.74 -3.30 4.85
N LEU A 328 16.44 -2.19 5.02
CA LEU A 328 17.92 -2.14 4.98
C LEU A 328 18.55 -2.99 6.08
N SER A 329 17.93 -3.03 7.25
CA SER A 329 18.40 -3.82 8.41
C SER A 329 18.32 -5.34 8.17
N GLU A 330 17.51 -5.81 7.21
CA GLU A 330 17.46 -7.23 6.80
C GLU A 330 18.82 -7.73 6.35
N ASN A 331 19.64 -6.86 5.73
CA ASN A 331 20.99 -7.20 5.27
C ASN A 331 21.97 -7.49 6.41
N PHE A 332 21.58 -7.21 7.66
CA PHE A 332 22.31 -7.55 8.88
C PHE A 332 21.63 -8.71 9.61
N ARG A 333 20.29 -8.70 9.67
CA ARG A 333 19.50 -9.74 10.32
C ARG A 333 19.82 -11.13 9.77
N MET A 334 19.99 -11.28 8.46
CA MET A 334 20.32 -12.55 7.80
C MET A 334 21.61 -13.22 8.33
N TYR A 335 22.51 -12.44 8.91
CA TYR A 335 23.78 -12.94 9.44
C TYR A 335 23.83 -13.00 10.97
N TYR A 336 22.77 -12.50 11.63
CA TYR A 336 22.69 -12.48 13.09
C TYR A 336 22.25 -13.84 13.63
N LYS A 337 23.01 -14.38 14.62
CA LYS A 337 22.75 -15.71 15.19
C LYS A 337 21.79 -15.71 16.39
N GLY A 338 21.20 -14.56 16.73
CA GLY A 338 20.28 -14.40 17.87
C GLY A 338 18.86 -14.11 17.42
N LYS A 339 17.98 -13.83 18.40
CA LYS A 339 16.64 -13.35 18.12
C LYS A 339 16.72 -11.86 17.76
N TRP A 340 16.28 -11.51 16.56
CA TRP A 340 16.19 -10.13 16.12
C TRP A 340 14.96 -9.45 16.72
N ASN A 341 15.05 -8.16 17.01
CA ASN A 341 13.98 -7.36 17.58
C ASN A 341 14.08 -5.90 17.09
N ASP A 342 13.06 -5.08 17.40
CA ASP A 342 12.96 -3.68 17.00
C ASP A 342 14.13 -2.82 17.50
N GLN A 343 14.67 -3.12 18.70
CA GLN A 343 15.82 -2.39 19.23
C GLN A 343 17.08 -2.58 18.36
N LEU A 344 17.27 -3.79 17.83
CA LEU A 344 18.37 -4.06 16.91
C LEU A 344 18.16 -3.36 15.58
N THR A 345 16.95 -3.36 15.02
CA THR A 345 16.60 -2.60 13.82
C THR A 345 16.88 -1.11 14.04
N ASN A 346 16.35 -0.51 15.08
CA ASN A 346 16.57 0.90 15.41
C ASN A 346 18.06 1.22 15.59
N SER A 347 18.81 0.35 16.29
CA SER A 347 20.26 0.52 16.47
C SER A 347 21.05 0.44 15.16
N VAL A 348 20.64 -0.43 14.23
CA VAL A 348 21.26 -0.53 12.92
C VAL A 348 20.91 0.70 12.07
N VAL A 349 19.62 1.03 11.95
CA VAL A 349 19.13 2.14 11.13
C VAL A 349 19.76 3.46 11.57
N SER A 350 19.76 3.77 12.87
CA SER A 350 20.28 5.05 13.40
C SER A 350 21.80 5.27 13.15
N LYS A 351 22.57 4.19 13.01
CA LYS A 351 24.04 4.25 12.81
C LYS A 351 24.45 3.92 11.40
N LEU A 352 23.51 3.54 10.54
CA LEU A 352 23.78 3.04 9.19
C LEU A 352 24.51 4.07 8.34
N GLN A 353 25.64 3.68 7.79
CA GLN A 353 26.34 4.40 6.74
C GLN A 353 26.05 3.74 5.40
N VAL A 354 25.83 4.55 4.37
CA VAL A 354 25.53 4.05 3.03
C VAL A 354 26.50 4.64 2.00
N ASP A 355 26.98 3.79 1.10
CA ASP A 355 27.68 4.19 -0.13
C ASP A 355 26.73 3.84 -1.29
N ILE A 356 26.27 4.87 -2.02
CA ILE A 356 25.22 4.74 -3.02
C ILE A 356 25.82 4.96 -4.40
N ARG A 357 25.55 4.06 -5.32
CA ARG A 357 25.93 4.18 -6.74
C ARG A 357 24.72 3.86 -7.60
N VAL A 358 24.36 4.79 -8.46
CA VAL A 358 23.30 4.65 -9.45
C VAL A 358 23.92 4.58 -10.85
N GLU A 359 23.41 3.67 -11.65
CA GLU A 359 23.75 3.52 -13.07
C GLU A 359 22.46 3.54 -13.88
N THR A 360 22.19 4.67 -14.54
CA THR A 360 21.06 4.83 -15.45
C THR A 360 21.50 4.57 -16.88
N SER A 361 20.68 3.86 -17.64
CA SER A 361 20.84 3.66 -19.09
C SER A 361 19.54 4.06 -19.78
N ILE A 362 19.61 5.06 -20.63
CA ILE A 362 18.52 5.49 -21.49
C ILE A 362 18.54 4.62 -22.76
N ILE A 363 17.53 3.75 -22.89
CA ILE A 363 17.46 2.77 -23.99
C ILE A 363 16.96 3.42 -25.28
N SER A 364 16.10 4.43 -25.14
CA SER A 364 15.49 5.16 -26.25
C SER A 364 15.15 6.58 -25.81
N THR A 365 15.22 7.51 -26.74
CA THR A 365 14.83 8.92 -26.53
C THR A 365 13.38 9.19 -26.99
N GLY A 366 12.61 8.14 -27.28
CA GLY A 366 11.26 8.27 -27.83
C GLY A 366 11.25 9.01 -29.15
N ILE A 367 10.14 9.66 -29.49
CA ILE A 367 10.03 10.55 -30.68
C ILE A 367 10.49 11.96 -30.27
N LEU A 368 11.73 12.13 -29.85
CA LEU A 368 12.38 13.44 -29.69
C LEU A 368 13.16 13.78 -30.98
N GLU A 369 12.55 13.47 -32.14
CA GLU A 369 13.00 13.94 -33.46
C GLU A 369 12.44 15.34 -33.76
#